data_be9a1a3299a613f9be960ada8f61cc76
#
_entry.id   be9a1a3299a613f9be960ada8f61cc76
#
_cell.length_a   1.000
_cell.length_b   1.000
_cell.length_c   1.000
_cell.angle_alpha   90.00
_cell.angle_beta   90.00
_cell.angle_gamma   90.00
#
_symmetry.space_group_name_H-M   'P 1'
#
loop_
_entity.id
_entity.type
_entity.pdbx_description
1 polymer ?
#
loop_
_entity_poly.entity_id
_entity_poly.type
_entity_poly.pdbx_seq_one_letter_code
_entity_poly.pdbx_strand_id
1 'polypeptide(L)'
;MRLRSFLAAMAALLLLAIPASALTREEVRASYQAISDWTEGGLFAEEPSVSAPYIAGEVRTEALEDALGYLNFLRYLAGLDAVALDPALNSIAQQGAVLTAANGFVSHDPPAPADMDAAFAGAAHYAASSCNIARLNWTSEDVLRQGVLYFARDDGEENLSVLGHRRWLLNPNMAYTGFGLAMDEAGMSYITMYAHDLQADPGDWQYIAWPSAGAFPAELMSEDIAWSVILAPDLYDTDGAWARLTDLNTGEVYEFPGDGGYFAVDEGGYGGGPCIIFRPELTKDYEQNQRWRVEAGASSGPDIAFEVEMISLYPVEPSSVEIAPREATLRPGETLQLSAAVVPEWADDLSIAWSSGDESVATVENGLVTAVGAGACEIIATSVNGKYDVCRLTVAE
;
A
#
# COMPACT_ATOMS: atom_id res chain seq x y z
N MET A 1 54.87 37.07 13.83
CA MET A 1 54.22 35.91 14.45
C MET A 1 52.82 35.79 13.83
N ARG A 2 52.62 34.85 12.88
CA ARG A 2 51.37 34.67 12.19
C ARG A 2 50.60 33.54 12.83
N LEU A 3 49.41 33.86 13.43
CA LEU A 3 48.47 32.89 13.97
C LEU A 3 47.75 32.21 12.78
N ARG A 4 47.95 30.90 12.64
CA ARG A 4 47.18 30.07 11.71
C ARG A 4 45.93 29.54 12.43
N SER A 5 44.78 30.02 12.00
CA SER A 5 43.47 29.49 12.39
C SER A 5 43.27 28.13 11.72
N PHE A 6 43.14 27.07 12.50
CA PHE A 6 42.68 25.76 12.05
C PHE A 6 41.13 25.79 12.09
N LEU A 7 40.50 25.79 10.93
CA LEU A 7 39.09 25.41 10.80
C LEU A 7 39.04 23.87 10.84
N ALA A 8 38.55 23.34 11.94
CA ALA A 8 38.12 21.94 12.00
C ALA A 8 36.75 21.82 11.34
N ALA A 9 36.70 21.23 10.15
CA ALA A 9 35.47 20.78 9.58
C ALA A 9 35.00 19.54 10.36
N MET A 10 33.95 19.67 11.18
CA MET A 10 33.19 18.56 11.71
C MET A 10 32.39 17.97 10.54
N ALA A 11 32.86 16.85 10.02
CA ALA A 11 32.01 15.99 9.21
C ALA A 11 30.99 15.34 10.15
N ALA A 12 29.74 15.81 10.10
CA ALA A 12 28.62 15.09 10.69
C ALA A 12 28.50 13.76 9.94
N LEU A 13 28.86 12.66 10.58
CA LEU A 13 28.46 11.32 10.15
C LEU A 13 26.93 11.27 10.33
N LEU A 14 26.19 11.41 9.24
CA LEU A 14 24.81 10.95 9.18
C LEU A 14 24.86 9.43 9.40
N LEU A 15 24.59 8.99 10.61
CA LEU A 15 24.13 7.63 10.88
C LEU A 15 22.75 7.53 10.23
N LEU A 16 22.74 7.12 8.96
CA LEU A 16 21.52 6.62 8.33
C LEU A 16 21.06 5.44 9.18
N ALA A 17 19.99 5.64 9.95
CA ALA A 17 19.25 4.53 10.52
C ALA A 17 18.93 3.61 9.32
N ILE A 18 19.35 2.34 9.40
CA ILE A 18 19.02 1.34 8.38
C ILE A 18 17.52 1.12 8.58
N PRO A 19 16.66 1.58 7.65
CA PRO A 19 15.25 1.21 7.71
C PRO A 19 15.17 -0.32 7.63
N ALA A 20 14.15 -0.93 8.23
CA ALA A 20 13.75 -2.29 7.90
C ALA A 20 13.87 -2.43 6.38
N SER A 21 14.57 -3.44 5.88
CA SER A 21 14.98 -3.54 4.48
C SER A 21 13.81 -3.18 3.57
N ALA A 22 13.98 -2.14 2.74
CA ALA A 22 12.94 -1.68 1.83
C ALA A 22 12.45 -2.86 1.00
N LEU A 23 11.13 -3.11 1.01
CA LEU A 23 10.55 -4.23 0.29
C LEU A 23 10.73 -4.06 -1.21
N THR A 24 10.99 -5.14 -1.90
CA THR A 24 11.04 -5.20 -3.37
C THR A 24 9.63 -5.45 -3.95
N ARG A 25 9.44 -5.12 -5.23
CA ARG A 25 8.19 -5.43 -5.97
C ARG A 25 7.84 -6.92 -5.88
N GLU A 26 8.84 -7.80 -6.02
CA GLU A 26 8.66 -9.25 -6.00
C GLU A 26 8.19 -9.73 -4.62
N GLU A 27 8.79 -9.24 -3.54
CA GLU A 27 8.39 -9.59 -2.17
C GLU A 27 6.97 -9.14 -1.86
N VAL A 28 6.59 -7.91 -2.25
CA VAL A 28 5.23 -7.39 -2.06
C VAL A 28 4.21 -8.22 -2.84
N ARG A 29 4.46 -8.50 -4.13
CA ARG A 29 3.57 -9.33 -4.96
C ARG A 29 3.46 -10.76 -4.46
N ALA A 30 4.58 -11.37 -4.07
CA ALA A 30 4.58 -12.72 -3.52
C ALA A 30 3.77 -12.80 -2.22
N SER A 31 3.90 -11.81 -1.33
CA SER A 31 3.12 -11.73 -0.10
C SER A 31 1.63 -11.56 -0.39
N TYR A 32 1.26 -10.71 -1.36
CA TYR A 32 -0.14 -10.55 -1.78
C TYR A 32 -0.73 -11.83 -2.40
N GLN A 33 0.02 -12.48 -3.28
CA GLN A 33 -0.41 -13.74 -3.93
C GLN A 33 -0.52 -14.92 -2.96
N ALA A 34 0.15 -14.86 -1.81
CA ALA A 34 0.04 -15.86 -0.76
C ALA A 34 -1.26 -15.76 0.06
N ILE A 35 -2.03 -14.67 -0.09
CA ILE A 35 -3.34 -14.53 0.54
C ILE A 35 -4.29 -15.54 -0.12
N SER A 36 -5.02 -16.27 0.69
CA SER A 36 -6.01 -17.23 0.22
C SER A 36 -7.11 -16.53 -0.58
N ASP A 37 -7.31 -16.93 -1.83
CA ASP A 37 -8.46 -16.50 -2.63
C ASP A 37 -9.67 -17.35 -2.26
N TRP A 38 -10.33 -17.00 -1.16
CA TRP A 38 -11.59 -17.62 -0.82
C TRP A 38 -12.75 -16.91 -1.54
N THR A 39 -13.46 -17.61 -2.39
CA THR A 39 -14.52 -17.06 -3.26
C THR A 39 -15.82 -17.87 -3.26
N GLU A 40 -15.89 -18.98 -2.53
CA GLU A 40 -17.06 -19.86 -2.56
C GLU A 40 -17.42 -20.40 -1.17
N GLY A 41 -18.73 -20.50 -0.87
CA GLY A 41 -19.22 -21.21 0.32
C GLY A 41 -20.08 -20.39 1.30
N GLY A 42 -20.30 -19.11 1.03
CA GLY A 42 -21.07 -18.20 1.90
C GLY A 42 -20.26 -17.69 3.08
N LEU A 43 -20.74 -16.65 3.74
CA LEU A 43 -20.00 -15.92 4.78
C LEU A 43 -20.14 -16.53 6.18
N PHE A 44 -21.25 -17.24 6.44
CA PHE A 44 -21.60 -17.70 7.77
C PHE A 44 -21.65 -19.22 7.87
N ALA A 45 -21.09 -19.75 8.95
CA ALA A 45 -21.33 -21.12 9.41
C ALA A 45 -22.68 -21.20 10.14
N GLU A 46 -23.02 -20.14 10.91
CA GLU A 46 -24.32 -19.90 11.52
C GLU A 46 -24.71 -18.45 11.30
N GLU A 47 -25.89 -18.21 10.68
CA GLU A 47 -26.38 -16.87 10.36
C GLU A 47 -26.63 -16.05 11.65
N PRO A 48 -26.15 -14.80 11.72
CA PRO A 48 -26.49 -13.92 12.83
C PRO A 48 -27.95 -13.44 12.76
N SER A 49 -28.53 -13.07 13.89
CA SER A 49 -29.80 -12.36 13.95
C SER A 49 -29.63 -10.98 14.56
N VAL A 50 -30.00 -9.96 13.81
CA VAL A 50 -29.94 -8.53 14.22
C VAL A 50 -31.23 -8.02 14.83
N SER A 51 -32.21 -8.92 15.03
CA SER A 51 -33.47 -8.66 15.72
C SER A 51 -33.77 -9.80 16.71
N ALA A 52 -34.72 -9.60 17.62
CA ALA A 52 -35.03 -10.59 18.67
C ALA A 52 -35.61 -11.90 18.09
N PRO A 53 -35.10 -13.07 18.52
CA PRO A 53 -33.98 -13.24 19.46
C PRO A 53 -32.64 -12.91 18.76
N TYR A 54 -31.82 -12.07 19.39
CA TYR A 54 -30.50 -11.72 18.87
C TYR A 54 -29.57 -12.93 18.99
N ILE A 55 -28.94 -13.28 17.87
CA ILE A 55 -28.02 -14.42 17.77
C ILE A 55 -26.72 -13.89 17.16
N ALA A 56 -25.58 -14.18 17.80
CA ALA A 56 -24.28 -13.78 17.27
C ALA A 56 -24.02 -14.44 15.90
N GLY A 57 -24.42 -15.71 15.75
CA GLY A 57 -24.01 -16.50 14.61
C GLY A 57 -22.51 -16.78 14.63
N GLU A 58 -22.01 -17.31 13.54
CA GLU A 58 -20.58 -17.64 13.38
C GLU A 58 -20.15 -17.37 11.94
N VAL A 59 -19.12 -16.55 11.76
CA VAL A 59 -18.45 -16.34 10.46
C VAL A 59 -17.63 -17.59 10.14
N ARG A 60 -17.63 -18.01 8.88
CA ARG A 60 -16.81 -19.15 8.43
C ARG A 60 -15.34 -18.90 8.64
N THR A 61 -14.63 -19.95 9.04
CA THR A 61 -13.18 -19.91 9.25
C THR A 61 -12.43 -19.40 8.02
N GLU A 62 -12.84 -19.81 6.83
CA GLU A 62 -12.22 -19.42 5.57
C GLU A 62 -12.33 -17.90 5.33
N ALA A 63 -13.46 -17.29 5.66
CA ALA A 63 -13.65 -15.84 5.55
C ALA A 63 -12.81 -15.07 6.59
N LEU A 64 -12.68 -15.62 7.80
CA LEU A 64 -11.82 -15.06 8.83
C LEU A 64 -10.34 -15.15 8.45
N GLU A 65 -9.90 -16.28 7.87
CA GLU A 65 -8.53 -16.49 7.40
C GLU A 65 -8.18 -15.60 6.21
N ASP A 66 -9.12 -15.36 5.30
CA ASP A 66 -8.96 -14.41 4.19
C ASP A 66 -8.73 -12.98 4.71
N ALA A 67 -9.58 -12.51 5.62
CA ALA A 67 -9.43 -11.19 6.24
C ALA A 67 -8.11 -11.07 7.04
N LEU A 68 -7.73 -12.12 7.78
CA LEU A 68 -6.47 -12.19 8.51
C LEU A 68 -5.26 -12.14 7.55
N GLY A 69 -5.32 -12.90 6.46
CA GLY A 69 -4.27 -12.91 5.45
C GLY A 69 -4.05 -11.51 4.88
N TYR A 70 -5.13 -10.79 4.59
CA TYR A 70 -5.06 -9.42 4.09
C TYR A 70 -4.56 -8.44 5.16
N LEU A 71 -5.02 -8.54 6.40
CA LEU A 71 -4.49 -7.75 7.53
C LEU A 71 -2.98 -7.95 7.68
N ASN A 72 -2.52 -9.20 7.66
CA ASN A 72 -1.11 -9.52 7.79
C ASN A 72 -0.28 -9.06 6.59
N PHE A 73 -0.85 -9.03 5.39
CA PHE A 73 -0.22 -8.38 4.24
C PHE A 73 -0.01 -6.88 4.48
N LEU A 74 -1.03 -6.15 4.96
CA LEU A 74 -0.89 -4.71 5.25
C LEU A 74 0.12 -4.44 6.36
N ARG A 75 0.15 -5.28 7.41
CA ARG A 75 1.15 -5.22 8.47
C ARG A 75 2.57 -5.52 7.95
N TYR A 76 2.70 -6.53 7.08
CA TYR A 76 3.97 -6.83 6.42
C TYR A 76 4.50 -5.65 5.60
N LEU A 77 3.64 -4.95 4.84
CA LEU A 77 4.01 -3.71 4.14
C LEU A 77 4.58 -2.67 5.11
N ALA A 78 4.02 -2.54 6.31
CA ALA A 78 4.46 -1.59 7.33
C ALA A 78 5.67 -2.08 8.15
N GLY A 79 6.22 -3.27 7.85
CA GLY A 79 7.35 -3.86 8.56
C GLY A 79 6.99 -4.44 9.93
N LEU A 80 5.74 -4.82 10.15
CA LEU A 80 5.20 -5.35 11.40
C LEU A 80 5.03 -6.86 11.35
N ASP A 81 5.16 -7.49 12.50
CA ASP A 81 4.88 -8.92 12.68
C ASP A 81 3.41 -9.25 12.39
N ALA A 82 3.20 -10.48 11.89
CA ALA A 82 1.87 -11.01 11.67
C ALA A 82 1.14 -11.25 12.99
N VAL A 83 -0.18 -11.02 12.99
CA VAL A 83 -1.07 -11.36 14.10
C VAL A 83 -1.81 -12.66 13.83
N ALA A 84 -2.39 -13.26 14.87
CA ALA A 84 -3.17 -14.48 14.77
C ALA A 84 -4.65 -14.24 15.16
N LEU A 85 -5.54 -15.11 14.67
CA LEU A 85 -6.94 -15.13 15.14
C LEU A 85 -7.00 -15.73 16.55
N ASP A 86 -7.81 -15.11 17.40
CA ASP A 86 -8.22 -15.68 18.68
C ASP A 86 -9.74 -15.96 18.64
N PRO A 87 -10.19 -17.20 18.88
CA PRO A 87 -11.61 -17.54 18.83
C PRO A 87 -12.48 -16.76 19.82
N ALA A 88 -11.93 -16.36 20.99
CA ALA A 88 -12.67 -15.53 21.94
C ALA A 88 -12.83 -14.11 21.43
N LEU A 89 -11.81 -13.55 20.76
CA LEU A 89 -11.88 -12.23 20.11
C LEU A 89 -12.82 -12.25 18.89
N ASN A 90 -12.86 -13.35 18.11
CA ASN A 90 -13.86 -13.51 17.06
C ASN A 90 -15.28 -13.47 17.64
N SER A 91 -15.55 -14.21 18.73
CA SER A 91 -16.85 -14.23 19.39
C SER A 91 -17.26 -12.85 19.91
N ILE A 92 -16.33 -12.11 20.51
CA ILE A 92 -16.55 -10.74 20.98
C ILE A 92 -16.86 -9.81 19.80
N ALA A 93 -16.02 -9.81 18.78
CA ALA A 93 -16.20 -8.98 17.59
C ALA A 93 -17.55 -9.28 16.90
N GLN A 94 -17.94 -10.56 16.81
CA GLN A 94 -19.20 -10.99 16.20
C GLN A 94 -20.43 -10.41 16.93
N GLN A 95 -20.41 -10.39 18.26
CA GLN A 95 -21.49 -9.75 19.04
C GLN A 95 -21.54 -8.24 18.80
N GLY A 96 -20.39 -7.58 18.66
CA GLY A 96 -20.29 -6.16 18.30
C GLY A 96 -20.90 -5.86 16.94
N ALA A 97 -20.62 -6.71 15.94
CA ALA A 97 -21.21 -6.57 14.59
C ALA A 97 -22.74 -6.67 14.64
N VAL A 98 -23.28 -7.62 15.40
CA VAL A 98 -24.75 -7.76 15.57
C VAL A 98 -25.36 -6.53 16.23
N LEU A 99 -24.75 -6.00 17.30
CA LEU A 99 -25.27 -4.80 17.98
C LEU A 99 -25.23 -3.57 17.03
N THR A 100 -24.16 -3.41 16.30
CA THR A 100 -23.99 -2.31 15.36
C THR A 100 -25.00 -2.39 14.22
N ALA A 101 -25.19 -3.58 13.66
CA ALA A 101 -26.19 -3.84 12.61
C ALA A 101 -27.64 -3.64 13.12
N ALA A 102 -27.94 -4.09 14.35
CA ALA A 102 -29.24 -3.89 14.96
C ALA A 102 -29.59 -2.41 15.17
N ASN A 103 -28.60 -1.56 15.37
CA ASN A 103 -28.76 -0.11 15.45
C ASN A 103 -28.86 0.58 14.08
N GLY A 104 -28.37 -0.03 13.00
CA GLY A 104 -28.32 0.56 11.67
C GLY A 104 -27.28 1.67 11.46
N PHE A 105 -26.38 1.89 12.42
CA PHE A 105 -25.29 2.88 12.35
C PHE A 105 -24.06 2.42 13.11
N VAL A 106 -22.89 3.02 12.84
CA VAL A 106 -21.63 2.76 13.54
C VAL A 106 -21.46 3.71 14.72
N SER A 107 -21.03 3.15 15.86
CA SER A 107 -20.71 3.92 17.07
C SER A 107 -19.83 3.06 17.99
N HIS A 108 -18.88 3.71 18.69
CA HIS A 108 -18.11 3.06 19.77
C HIS A 108 -18.87 3.03 21.12
N ASP A 109 -20.05 3.68 21.20
CA ASP A 109 -20.95 3.68 22.34
C ASP A 109 -22.42 3.49 21.87
N PRO A 110 -22.74 2.37 21.20
CA PRO A 110 -24.08 2.14 20.67
C PRO A 110 -25.07 1.79 21.78
N PRO A 111 -26.32 2.30 21.76
CA PRO A 111 -27.33 1.87 22.70
C PRO A 111 -27.72 0.42 22.45
N ALA A 112 -27.98 -0.35 23.51
CA ALA A 112 -28.55 -1.67 23.37
C ALA A 112 -30.07 -1.57 23.10
N PRO A 113 -30.61 -2.33 22.13
CA PRO A 113 -32.06 -2.49 21.98
C PRO A 113 -32.71 -2.96 23.29
N ALA A 114 -33.91 -2.45 23.61
CA ALA A 114 -34.55 -2.70 24.89
C ALA A 114 -34.94 -4.18 25.13
N ASP A 115 -35.06 -4.95 24.07
CA ASP A 115 -35.38 -6.38 24.05
C ASP A 115 -34.17 -7.29 23.90
N MET A 116 -32.94 -6.71 23.84
CA MET A 116 -31.70 -7.48 23.80
C MET A 116 -31.35 -7.99 25.21
N ASP A 117 -30.91 -9.27 25.30
CA ASP A 117 -30.42 -9.83 26.54
C ASP A 117 -29.26 -9.02 27.13
N ALA A 118 -29.29 -8.76 28.43
CA ALA A 118 -28.33 -7.90 29.07
C ALA A 118 -26.87 -8.42 29.03
N ALA A 119 -26.66 -9.74 29.04
CA ALA A 119 -25.32 -10.30 28.92
C ALA A 119 -24.80 -10.16 27.50
N PHE A 120 -25.63 -10.40 26.50
CA PHE A 120 -25.30 -10.16 25.08
C PHE A 120 -25.00 -8.67 24.85
N ALA A 121 -25.87 -7.78 25.31
CA ALA A 121 -25.69 -6.34 25.18
C ALA A 121 -24.38 -5.84 25.80
N GLY A 122 -24.02 -6.34 26.99
CA GLY A 122 -22.77 -5.98 27.66
C GLY A 122 -21.53 -6.41 26.89
N ALA A 123 -21.50 -7.63 26.37
CA ALA A 123 -20.39 -8.14 25.56
C ALA A 123 -20.29 -7.41 24.20
N ALA A 124 -21.43 -7.17 23.55
CA ALA A 124 -21.48 -6.46 22.29
C ALA A 124 -21.08 -4.98 22.42
N HIS A 125 -21.43 -4.33 23.53
CA HIS A 125 -20.99 -2.96 23.83
C HIS A 125 -19.46 -2.90 24.08
N TYR A 126 -18.92 -3.87 24.83
CA TYR A 126 -17.47 -3.99 25.01
C TYR A 126 -16.76 -4.15 23.66
N ALA A 127 -17.30 -4.98 22.76
CA ALA A 127 -16.76 -5.13 21.42
C ALA A 127 -16.80 -3.80 20.63
N ALA A 128 -17.93 -3.10 20.66
CA ALA A 128 -18.06 -1.82 19.96
C ALA A 128 -17.01 -0.79 20.44
N SER A 129 -16.68 -0.78 21.73
CA SER A 129 -15.67 0.13 22.30
C SER A 129 -14.21 -0.31 22.06
N SER A 130 -13.98 -1.57 21.62
CA SER A 130 -12.64 -2.18 21.51
C SER A 130 -12.28 -2.62 20.09
N CYS A 131 -13.17 -2.42 19.12
CA CYS A 131 -12.99 -2.81 17.73
C CYS A 131 -12.88 -1.58 16.80
N ASN A 132 -12.15 -1.73 15.71
CA ASN A 132 -12.42 -0.95 14.52
C ASN A 132 -13.79 -1.38 13.97
N ILE A 133 -14.62 -0.43 13.55
CA ILE A 133 -15.99 -0.69 13.10
C ILE A 133 -16.21 -0.03 11.74
N ALA A 134 -16.77 -0.78 10.79
CA ALA A 134 -17.15 -0.25 9.49
C ALA A 134 -18.59 -0.62 9.13
N ARG A 135 -19.23 0.23 8.32
CA ARG A 135 -20.51 -0.03 7.65
C ARG A 135 -20.31 0.12 6.17
N LEU A 136 -20.44 -0.98 5.40
CA LEU A 136 -20.18 -1.01 3.98
C LEU A 136 -21.43 -1.45 3.19
N ASN A 137 -21.63 -0.83 2.04
CA ASN A 137 -22.57 -1.32 1.04
C ASN A 137 -21.88 -2.37 0.15
N TRP A 138 -21.49 -3.48 0.76
CA TRP A 138 -20.72 -4.56 0.14
C TRP A 138 -21.15 -5.88 0.73
N THR A 139 -21.55 -6.83 -0.11
CA THR A 139 -22.12 -8.11 0.33
C THR A 139 -21.45 -9.32 -0.32
N SER A 140 -20.37 -9.12 -1.08
CA SER A 140 -19.60 -10.22 -1.65
C SER A 140 -18.79 -10.95 -0.58
N GLU A 141 -18.31 -12.12 -0.94
CA GLU A 141 -17.61 -13.02 -0.01
C GLU A 141 -16.33 -12.40 0.58
N ASP A 142 -15.70 -11.45 -0.11
CA ASP A 142 -14.53 -10.69 0.37
C ASP A 142 -14.88 -9.50 1.31
N VAL A 143 -16.10 -9.38 1.79
CA VAL A 143 -16.58 -8.22 2.57
C VAL A 143 -15.73 -7.93 3.83
N LEU A 144 -15.22 -8.95 4.51
CA LEU A 144 -14.32 -8.75 5.65
C LEU A 144 -12.98 -8.17 5.21
N ARG A 145 -12.42 -8.64 4.08
CA ARG A 145 -11.22 -8.08 3.46
C ARG A 145 -11.43 -6.61 3.10
N GLN A 146 -12.61 -6.27 2.54
CA GLN A 146 -12.98 -4.87 2.25
C GLN A 146 -13.08 -4.02 3.53
N GLY A 147 -13.53 -4.61 4.64
CA GLY A 147 -13.50 -3.95 5.95
C GLY A 147 -12.08 -3.64 6.42
N VAL A 148 -11.16 -4.58 6.29
CA VAL A 148 -9.73 -4.38 6.63
C VAL A 148 -9.11 -3.29 5.73
N LEU A 149 -9.41 -3.29 4.44
CA LEU A 149 -8.96 -2.24 3.51
C LEU A 149 -9.53 -0.87 3.89
N TYR A 150 -10.82 -0.79 4.25
CA TYR A 150 -11.45 0.44 4.72
C TYR A 150 -10.72 1.01 5.95
N PHE A 151 -10.37 0.16 6.93
CA PHE A 151 -9.61 0.56 8.11
C PHE A 151 -8.21 1.05 7.78
N ALA A 152 -7.55 0.45 6.78
CA ALA A 152 -6.21 0.87 6.37
C ALA A 152 -6.21 2.20 5.60
N ARG A 153 -7.20 2.42 4.74
CA ARG A 153 -7.36 3.68 4.00
C ARG A 153 -7.67 4.83 4.92
N ASP A 154 -8.63 4.63 5.82
CA ASP A 154 -9.05 5.61 6.83
C ASP A 154 -9.30 7.02 6.22
N ASP A 155 -9.95 7.03 5.03
CA ASP A 155 -10.12 8.18 4.15
C ASP A 155 -11.35 9.03 4.50
N GLY A 156 -12.09 8.69 5.58
CA GLY A 156 -13.21 9.48 6.10
C GLY A 156 -12.73 10.81 6.68
N GLU A 157 -13.34 11.93 6.29
CA GLU A 157 -13.00 13.27 6.76
C GLU A 157 -13.03 13.39 8.30
N GLU A 158 -13.90 12.64 8.98
CA GLU A 158 -14.00 12.59 10.44
C GLU A 158 -12.79 11.93 11.11
N ASN A 159 -12.09 11.04 10.40
CA ASN A 159 -10.92 10.33 10.89
C ASN A 159 -9.59 10.91 10.40
N LEU A 160 -9.61 11.80 9.42
CA LEU A 160 -8.41 12.32 8.78
C LEU A 160 -7.42 12.94 9.78
N SER A 161 -7.91 13.56 10.86
CA SER A 161 -7.06 14.19 11.87
C SER A 161 -6.37 13.22 12.83
N VAL A 162 -6.83 11.96 12.90
CA VAL A 162 -6.36 10.98 13.88
C VAL A 162 -5.94 9.65 13.25
N LEU A 163 -6.52 9.27 12.09
CA LEU A 163 -6.34 7.98 11.41
C LEU A 163 -6.48 6.79 12.39
N GLY A 164 -7.54 6.83 13.20
CA GLY A 164 -7.72 5.91 14.32
C GLY A 164 -7.75 4.45 13.91
N HIS A 165 -8.48 4.11 12.84
CA HIS A 165 -8.59 2.73 12.36
C HIS A 165 -7.24 2.20 11.85
N ARG A 166 -6.53 2.96 11.01
CA ARG A 166 -5.22 2.59 10.48
C ARG A 166 -4.21 2.39 11.58
N ARG A 167 -4.14 3.30 12.55
CA ARG A 167 -3.18 3.23 13.66
C ARG A 167 -3.42 2.02 14.55
N TRP A 168 -4.66 1.64 14.80
CA TRP A 168 -4.98 0.40 15.52
C TRP A 168 -4.59 -0.84 14.70
N LEU A 169 -4.87 -0.86 13.38
CA LEU A 169 -4.46 -1.93 12.47
C LEU A 169 -2.93 -2.11 12.46
N LEU A 170 -2.19 -1.00 12.51
CA LEU A 170 -0.72 -0.95 12.52
C LEU A 170 -0.12 -0.93 13.92
N ASN A 171 -0.88 -1.28 14.97
CA ASN A 171 -0.36 -1.33 16.33
C ASN A 171 0.74 -2.38 16.47
N PRO A 172 1.99 -1.99 16.81
CA PRO A 172 3.09 -2.95 16.93
C PRO A 172 2.93 -3.91 18.11
N ASN A 173 2.11 -3.55 19.14
CA ASN A 173 1.85 -4.39 20.30
C ASN A 173 0.75 -5.43 20.08
N MET A 174 0.13 -5.49 18.89
CA MET A 174 -0.92 -6.45 18.60
C MET A 174 -0.34 -7.81 18.25
N ALA A 175 -0.75 -8.86 18.98
CA ALA A 175 -0.45 -10.27 18.70
C ALA A 175 -1.67 -11.03 18.19
N TYR A 176 -2.87 -10.63 18.62
CA TYR A 176 -4.12 -11.32 18.31
C TYR A 176 -5.20 -10.34 17.86
N THR A 177 -6.09 -10.84 17.01
CA THR A 177 -7.28 -10.14 16.56
C THR A 177 -8.46 -11.09 16.42
N GLY A 178 -9.62 -10.56 16.14
CA GLY A 178 -10.83 -11.30 15.79
C GLY A 178 -11.74 -10.44 14.92
N PHE A 179 -12.53 -11.07 14.08
CA PHE A 179 -13.46 -10.39 13.18
C PHE A 179 -14.90 -10.78 13.47
N GLY A 180 -15.81 -9.86 13.22
CA GLY A 180 -17.24 -10.07 13.24
C GLY A 180 -17.91 -9.44 12.04
N LEU A 181 -19.00 -10.02 11.62
CA LEU A 181 -19.82 -9.59 10.48
C LEU A 181 -21.29 -9.79 10.78
N ALA A 182 -22.10 -8.77 10.51
CA ALA A 182 -23.54 -8.90 10.48
C ALA A 182 -24.10 -8.02 9.36
N MET A 183 -25.28 -8.36 8.85
CA MET A 183 -25.98 -7.59 7.84
C MET A 183 -27.32 -7.10 8.36
N ASP A 184 -27.70 -5.86 8.06
CA ASP A 184 -29.04 -5.38 8.37
C ASP A 184 -30.05 -5.80 7.27
N GLU A 185 -31.34 -5.53 7.53
CA GLU A 185 -32.42 -5.86 6.59
C GLU A 185 -32.30 -5.13 5.23
N ALA A 186 -31.54 -4.04 5.17
CA ALA A 186 -31.28 -3.29 3.96
C ALA A 186 -30.08 -3.86 3.15
N GLY A 187 -29.40 -4.89 3.66
CA GLY A 187 -28.23 -5.51 3.04
C GLY A 187 -26.94 -4.73 3.26
N MET A 188 -26.88 -3.85 4.26
CA MET A 188 -25.62 -3.19 4.67
C MET A 188 -24.84 -4.13 5.57
N SER A 189 -23.56 -4.27 5.31
CA SER A 189 -22.64 -5.06 6.11
C SER A 189 -22.01 -4.21 7.22
N TYR A 190 -21.99 -4.77 8.44
CA TYR A 190 -21.35 -4.20 9.62
C TYR A 190 -20.21 -5.10 10.03
N ILE A 191 -18.99 -4.55 9.97
CA ILE A 191 -17.75 -5.26 10.17
C ILE A 191 -17.10 -4.73 11.43
N THR A 192 -16.62 -5.63 12.27
CA THR A 192 -15.84 -5.31 13.46
C THR A 192 -14.51 -6.07 13.41
N MET A 193 -13.42 -5.41 13.78
CA MET A 193 -12.10 -6.01 13.95
C MET A 193 -11.59 -5.65 15.35
N TYR A 194 -11.37 -6.65 16.21
CA TYR A 194 -10.82 -6.40 17.53
C TYR A 194 -9.41 -5.80 17.41
N ALA A 195 -9.20 -4.64 18.04
CA ALA A 195 -8.03 -3.82 17.82
C ALA A 195 -7.21 -3.51 19.08
N HIS A 196 -7.76 -3.75 20.27
CA HIS A 196 -7.16 -3.41 21.56
C HIS A 196 -6.31 -4.54 22.17
N ASP A 197 -5.76 -5.44 21.36
CA ASP A 197 -4.77 -6.40 21.85
C ASP A 197 -3.39 -5.73 22.02
N LEU A 198 -2.73 -5.99 23.15
CA LEU A 198 -1.44 -5.41 23.53
C LEU A 198 -0.49 -6.49 24.06
N GLN A 199 -0.58 -7.71 23.54
CA GLN A 199 0.16 -8.85 24.04
C GLN A 199 1.52 -9.08 23.37
N ALA A 200 1.76 -8.44 22.20
CA ALA A 200 3.06 -8.50 21.55
C ALA A 200 4.08 -7.61 22.25
N ASP A 201 5.33 -8.04 22.24
CA ASP A 201 6.49 -7.21 22.54
C ASP A 201 7.12 -6.76 21.19
N PRO A 202 6.93 -5.52 20.77
CA PRO A 202 7.42 -5.06 19.47
C PRO A 202 8.95 -4.86 19.44
N GLY A 203 9.64 -5.05 20.58
CA GLY A 203 11.04 -4.70 20.70
C GLY A 203 11.31 -3.20 20.48
N ASP A 204 12.53 -2.86 20.09
CA ASP A 204 12.91 -1.48 19.79
C ASP A 204 12.47 -1.11 18.37
N TRP A 205 11.57 -0.14 18.23
CA TRP A 205 11.15 0.43 16.97
C TRP A 205 11.28 1.97 17.01
N GLN A 206 11.39 2.60 15.86
CA GLN A 206 11.53 4.06 15.77
C GLN A 206 10.28 4.72 15.23
N TYR A 207 9.78 4.24 14.12
CA TYR A 207 8.55 4.74 13.47
C TYR A 207 7.90 3.64 12.63
N ILE A 208 6.62 3.83 12.34
CA ILE A 208 5.84 3.01 11.41
C ILE A 208 5.23 3.96 10.39
N ALA A 209 5.58 3.79 9.12
CA ALA A 209 5.13 4.67 8.04
C ALA A 209 4.08 4.00 7.16
N TRP A 210 3.19 4.81 6.62
CA TRP A 210 2.22 4.44 5.60
C TRP A 210 2.09 5.56 4.55
N PRO A 211 2.48 5.32 3.29
CA PRO A 211 3.23 4.17 2.79
C PRO A 211 4.59 3.99 3.47
N SER A 212 5.08 2.74 3.52
CA SER A 212 6.39 2.40 4.06
C SER A 212 7.49 2.48 3.00
N ALA A 213 8.75 2.33 3.44
CA ALA A 213 9.92 2.36 2.57
C ALA A 213 9.93 1.20 1.54
N GLY A 214 10.39 1.48 0.33
CA GLY A 214 10.51 0.52 -0.77
C GLY A 214 9.28 0.44 -1.65
N ALA A 215 8.98 -0.74 -2.17
CA ALA A 215 7.82 -0.97 -3.01
C ALA A 215 6.52 -0.95 -2.20
N PHE A 216 5.57 -0.14 -2.64
CA PHE A 216 4.26 0.00 -1.99
C PHE A 216 3.13 -0.01 -3.02
N PRO A 217 2.03 -0.77 -2.81
CA PRO A 217 0.96 -0.88 -3.77
C PRO A 217 0.22 0.43 -4.02
N ALA A 218 0.19 0.89 -5.28
CA ALA A 218 -0.57 2.07 -5.67
C ALA A 218 -2.08 1.88 -5.45
N GLU A 219 -2.57 0.65 -5.52
CA GLU A 219 -3.98 0.30 -5.26
C GLU A 219 -4.43 0.59 -3.82
N LEU A 220 -3.50 0.75 -2.89
CA LEU A 220 -3.77 1.12 -1.50
C LEU A 220 -3.78 2.63 -1.26
N MET A 221 -3.45 3.43 -2.27
CA MET A 221 -3.34 4.87 -2.17
C MET A 221 -4.21 5.56 -3.22
N SER A 222 -4.84 6.66 -2.82
CA SER A 222 -5.49 7.61 -3.72
C SER A 222 -5.15 9.04 -3.27
N GLU A 223 -5.52 10.03 -4.05
CA GLU A 223 -5.31 11.45 -3.71
C GLU A 223 -5.93 11.84 -2.35
N ASP A 224 -6.99 11.12 -1.93
CA ASP A 224 -7.70 11.36 -0.66
C ASP A 224 -7.07 10.65 0.54
N ILE A 225 -6.14 9.71 0.34
CA ILE A 225 -5.52 8.94 1.42
C ILE A 225 -4.30 9.67 1.98
N ALA A 226 -4.34 9.98 3.27
CA ALA A 226 -3.22 10.63 3.94
C ALA A 226 -2.03 9.66 4.12
N TRP A 227 -0.83 10.19 3.99
CA TRP A 227 0.41 9.60 4.48
C TRP A 227 0.45 9.73 5.99
N SER A 228 1.11 8.80 6.65
CA SER A 228 1.24 8.85 8.11
C SER A 228 2.56 8.27 8.59
N VAL A 229 3.07 8.83 9.68
CA VAL A 229 4.26 8.33 10.38
C VAL A 229 3.91 8.25 11.86
N ILE A 230 3.69 7.03 12.36
CA ILE A 230 3.51 6.75 13.78
C ILE A 230 4.90 6.74 14.41
N LEU A 231 5.07 7.52 15.46
CA LEU A 231 6.37 7.71 16.12
C LEU A 231 6.45 6.87 17.41
N ALA A 232 7.62 6.32 17.69
CA ALA A 232 7.86 5.67 18.97
C ALA A 232 7.82 6.70 20.10
N PRO A 233 6.92 6.56 21.09
CA PRO A 233 6.66 7.60 22.09
C PRO A 233 7.86 7.88 23.01
N ASP A 234 8.76 6.91 23.18
CA ASP A 234 9.96 7.06 24.00
C ASP A 234 11.13 7.78 23.28
N LEU A 235 11.03 7.97 21.95
CA LEU A 235 12.08 8.58 21.14
C LEU A 235 11.72 9.99 20.64
N TYR A 236 10.45 10.29 20.46
CA TYR A 236 10.00 11.52 19.80
C TYR A 236 9.10 12.36 20.71
N ASP A 237 9.41 13.65 20.72
CA ASP A 237 8.50 14.70 21.15
C ASP A 237 7.89 15.31 19.88
N THR A 238 6.58 15.49 19.83
CA THR A 238 5.87 15.96 18.65
C THR A 238 5.91 17.49 18.45
N ASP A 239 6.44 18.25 19.40
CA ASP A 239 6.63 19.67 19.25
C ASP A 239 7.45 20.00 18.01
N GLY A 240 6.94 20.91 17.17
CA GLY A 240 7.60 21.31 15.94
C GLY A 240 7.66 20.21 14.88
N ALA A 241 6.77 19.22 14.94
CA ALA A 241 6.71 18.14 13.94
C ALA A 241 6.49 18.70 12.53
N TRP A 242 7.14 18.07 11.57
CA TRP A 242 7.10 18.44 10.16
C TRP A 242 7.19 17.22 9.27
N ALA A 243 6.76 17.39 8.02
CA ALA A 243 6.98 16.41 6.97
C ALA A 243 7.30 17.12 5.64
N ARG A 244 8.00 16.42 4.76
CA ARG A 244 8.25 16.81 3.37
C ARG A 244 8.07 15.60 2.49
N LEU A 245 7.34 15.79 1.40
CA LEU A 245 7.15 14.79 0.37
C LEU A 245 7.70 15.34 -0.95
N THR A 246 8.56 14.59 -1.61
CA THR A 246 9.14 14.98 -2.92
C THR A 246 8.78 13.93 -3.96
N ASP A 247 8.11 14.34 -5.03
CA ASP A 247 7.96 13.51 -6.23
C ASP A 247 9.32 13.45 -6.96
N LEU A 248 9.95 12.30 -6.95
CA LEU A 248 11.26 12.10 -7.58
C LEU A 248 11.19 12.00 -9.10
N ASN A 249 10.01 11.85 -9.68
CA ASN A 249 9.82 11.82 -11.13
C ASN A 249 9.73 13.24 -11.71
N THR A 250 9.08 14.16 -10.98
CA THR A 250 8.87 15.56 -11.42
C THR A 250 9.78 16.55 -10.72
N GLY A 251 10.24 16.23 -9.52
CA GLY A 251 10.98 17.13 -8.61
C GLY A 251 10.08 18.07 -7.83
N GLU A 252 8.76 17.89 -7.87
CA GLU A 252 7.81 18.67 -7.07
C GLU A 252 7.95 18.37 -5.57
N VAL A 253 7.85 19.39 -4.73
CA VAL A 253 8.05 19.30 -3.28
C VAL A 253 6.84 19.84 -2.55
N TYR A 254 6.35 19.07 -1.58
CA TYR A 254 5.25 19.42 -0.67
C TYR A 254 5.80 19.52 0.75
N GLU A 255 5.68 20.67 1.39
CA GLU A 255 6.17 20.91 2.77
C GLU A 255 5.01 21.04 3.75
N PHE A 256 5.13 20.39 4.93
CA PHE A 256 4.11 20.33 5.97
C PHE A 256 4.71 20.65 7.37
N PRO A 257 4.09 21.55 8.17
CA PRO A 257 2.99 22.43 7.78
C PRO A 257 3.44 23.46 6.75
N GLY A 258 2.57 23.80 5.79
CA GLY A 258 2.88 24.76 4.72
C GLY A 258 1.91 24.67 3.56
N ASP A 259 2.38 25.00 2.36
CA ASP A 259 1.55 25.02 1.15
C ASP A 259 1.41 23.60 0.52
N GLY A 260 1.87 22.54 1.20
CA GLY A 260 1.87 21.17 0.69
C GLY A 260 0.52 20.47 0.74
N GLY A 261 -0.44 20.99 1.49
CA GLY A 261 -1.76 20.39 1.69
C GLY A 261 -2.13 20.18 3.15
N TYR A 262 -2.89 19.10 3.44
CA TYR A 262 -3.33 18.80 4.79
C TYR A 262 -2.19 18.34 5.69
N PHE A 263 -2.19 18.84 6.95
CA PHE A 263 -1.24 18.45 7.98
C PHE A 263 -1.91 18.40 9.36
N ALA A 264 -1.65 17.34 10.09
CA ALA A 264 -2.05 17.20 11.49
C ALA A 264 -1.00 16.40 12.26
N VAL A 265 -0.96 16.61 13.57
CA VAL A 265 -0.24 15.78 14.52
C VAL A 265 -1.23 15.34 15.59
N ASP A 266 -1.38 14.04 15.77
CA ASP A 266 -2.23 13.49 16.81
C ASP A 266 -1.38 12.79 17.87
N GLU A 267 -1.56 13.22 19.12
CA GLU A 267 -0.92 12.65 20.31
C GLU A 267 -1.83 11.67 21.04
N GLY A 268 -3.03 11.43 20.51
CA GLY A 268 -3.99 10.47 21.06
C GLY A 268 -3.43 9.03 21.07
N GLY A 269 -3.88 8.23 22.02
CA GLY A 269 -3.38 6.90 22.30
C GLY A 269 -3.82 5.81 21.29
N TYR A 270 -4.04 6.16 20.02
CA TYR A 270 -4.36 5.17 18.99
C TYR A 270 -3.11 4.37 18.59
N GLY A 271 -3.18 3.04 18.61
CA GLY A 271 -2.23 2.15 17.95
C GLY A 271 -0.76 2.25 18.37
N GLY A 272 -0.43 2.78 19.54
CA GLY A 272 0.91 2.66 20.12
C GLY A 272 1.81 3.89 20.10
N GLY A 273 1.43 5.03 19.50
CA GLY A 273 2.26 6.23 19.55
C GLY A 273 1.64 7.44 18.85
N PRO A 274 2.18 8.65 19.05
CA PRO A 274 1.77 9.84 18.33
C PRO A 274 2.00 9.69 16.82
N CYS A 275 1.29 10.47 16.01
CA CYS A 275 1.30 10.31 14.57
C CYS A 275 1.41 11.66 13.86
N ILE A 276 2.34 11.76 12.92
CA ILE A 276 2.40 12.83 11.92
C ILE A 276 1.54 12.37 10.74
N ILE A 277 0.56 13.20 10.34
CA ILE A 277 -0.41 12.92 9.29
C ILE A 277 -0.32 14.04 8.26
N PHE A 278 -0.11 13.68 6.99
CA PHE A 278 0.00 14.65 5.91
C PHE A 278 -0.58 14.11 4.61
N ARG A 279 -1.21 14.98 3.82
CA ARG A 279 -1.80 14.63 2.53
C ARG A 279 -1.51 15.75 1.53
N PRO A 280 -0.73 15.49 0.46
CA PRO A 280 -0.47 16.48 -0.56
C PRO A 280 -1.76 16.80 -1.34
N GLU A 281 -1.88 18.03 -1.84
CA GLU A 281 -2.95 18.38 -2.77
C GLU A 281 -2.58 17.90 -4.18
N LEU A 282 -2.97 16.68 -4.50
CA LEU A 282 -2.77 16.09 -5.82
C LEU A 282 -3.97 16.34 -6.72
N THR A 283 -3.77 16.25 -8.03
CA THR A 283 -4.83 16.35 -9.05
C THR A 283 -5.19 15.00 -9.65
N LYS A 284 -4.51 13.94 -9.24
CA LYS A 284 -4.71 12.56 -9.70
C LYS A 284 -4.18 11.58 -8.65
N ASP A 285 -4.71 10.36 -8.68
CA ASP A 285 -4.27 9.24 -7.86
C ASP A 285 -2.78 8.88 -8.07
N TYR A 286 -2.24 8.12 -7.13
CA TYR A 286 -0.91 7.57 -7.26
C TYR A 286 -0.88 6.48 -8.34
N GLU A 287 0.12 6.55 -9.19
CA GLU A 287 0.30 5.63 -10.31
C GLU A 287 1.56 4.78 -10.13
N GLN A 288 1.57 3.61 -10.76
CA GLN A 288 2.74 2.74 -10.80
C GLN A 288 3.98 3.48 -11.36
N ASN A 289 5.16 3.15 -10.81
CA ASN A 289 6.47 3.75 -11.10
C ASN A 289 6.64 5.19 -10.63
N GLN A 290 5.69 5.77 -9.93
CA GLN A 290 5.95 6.98 -9.18
C GLN A 290 6.89 6.68 -8.03
N ARG A 291 7.87 7.55 -7.85
CA ARG A 291 8.84 7.46 -6.74
C ARG A 291 8.74 8.71 -5.88
N TRP A 292 8.66 8.48 -4.60
CA TRP A 292 8.49 9.53 -3.62
C TRP A 292 9.59 9.47 -2.56
N ARG A 293 10.10 10.61 -2.16
CA ARG A 293 10.96 10.74 -0.99
C ARG A 293 10.16 11.35 0.14
N VAL A 294 10.15 10.66 1.26
CA VAL A 294 9.54 11.11 2.52
C VAL A 294 10.66 11.55 3.45
N GLU A 295 10.49 12.73 4.03
CA GLU A 295 11.30 13.23 5.12
C GLU A 295 10.34 13.71 6.22
N ALA A 296 10.59 13.36 7.46
CA ALA A 296 9.77 13.78 8.59
C ALA A 296 10.62 13.90 9.86
N GLY A 297 10.15 14.68 10.81
CA GLY A 297 10.84 14.85 12.06
C GLY A 297 10.04 15.69 13.06
N ALA A 298 10.63 15.88 14.24
CA ALA A 298 10.08 16.68 15.32
C ALA A 298 11.22 17.42 16.04
N SER A 299 10.92 18.14 17.14
CA SER A 299 11.94 18.86 17.92
C SER A 299 12.94 17.93 18.60
N SER A 300 12.59 16.67 18.82
CA SER A 300 13.46 15.62 19.35
C SER A 300 13.34 14.33 18.53
N GLY A 301 14.27 13.42 18.72
CA GLY A 301 14.35 12.19 17.96
C GLY A 301 15.18 12.33 16.68
N PRO A 302 15.52 11.21 16.03
CA PRO A 302 16.24 11.21 14.76
C PRO A 302 15.35 11.66 13.60
N ASP A 303 15.91 12.37 12.62
CA ASP A 303 15.21 12.65 11.37
C ASP A 303 14.89 11.34 10.63
N ILE A 304 13.68 11.29 10.08
CA ILE A 304 13.17 10.17 9.30
C ILE A 304 13.32 10.51 7.82
N ALA A 305 13.91 9.61 7.04
CA ALA A 305 14.01 9.76 5.60
C ALA A 305 13.99 8.40 4.91
N PHE A 306 13.13 8.24 3.90
CA PHE A 306 13.05 7.02 3.08
C PHE A 306 12.44 7.32 1.71
N GLU A 307 12.56 6.37 0.79
CA GLU A 307 11.93 6.45 -0.51
C GLU A 307 10.85 5.37 -0.66
N VAL A 308 9.78 5.72 -1.36
CA VAL A 308 8.65 4.85 -1.71
C VAL A 308 8.57 4.75 -3.22
N GLU A 309 8.43 3.54 -3.72
CA GLU A 309 8.13 3.26 -5.11
C GLU A 309 6.71 2.71 -5.22
N MET A 310 5.82 3.44 -5.87
CA MET A 310 4.46 2.97 -6.14
C MET A 310 4.51 1.86 -7.18
N ILE A 311 3.95 0.70 -6.85
CA ILE A 311 3.91 -0.47 -7.73
C ILE A 311 2.47 -0.94 -7.94
N SER A 312 2.21 -1.68 -9.02
CA SER A 312 0.98 -2.47 -9.10
C SER A 312 1.15 -3.84 -8.45
N LEU A 313 0.14 -4.31 -7.73
CA LEU A 313 0.06 -5.67 -7.18
C LEU A 313 0.02 -6.74 -8.28
N TYR A 314 -0.39 -6.34 -9.48
CA TYR A 314 -0.51 -7.23 -10.64
C TYR A 314 0.62 -6.96 -11.64
N PRO A 315 1.24 -8.01 -12.22
CA PRO A 315 2.23 -7.83 -13.28
C PRO A 315 1.65 -7.07 -14.48
N VAL A 316 2.39 -6.09 -14.95
CA VAL A 316 2.04 -5.32 -16.15
C VAL A 316 2.88 -5.79 -17.33
N GLU A 317 2.21 -6.49 -18.23
CA GLU A 317 2.84 -7.05 -19.43
C GLU A 317 2.96 -6.01 -20.56
N PRO A 318 4.02 -6.10 -21.39
CA PRO A 318 4.10 -5.34 -22.63
C PRO A 318 2.87 -5.55 -23.52
N SER A 319 2.21 -4.44 -23.91
CA SER A 319 1.09 -4.47 -24.86
C SER A 319 1.53 -4.29 -26.29
N SER A 320 2.62 -3.54 -26.52
CA SER A 320 3.26 -3.33 -27.83
C SER A 320 4.72 -2.92 -27.69
N VAL A 321 5.45 -2.90 -28.81
CA VAL A 321 6.76 -2.29 -28.98
C VAL A 321 6.63 -1.21 -30.04
N GLU A 322 7.34 -0.11 -29.90
CA GLU A 322 7.41 0.97 -30.88
C GLU A 322 8.85 1.20 -31.29
N ILE A 323 9.16 1.07 -32.60
CA ILE A 323 10.48 1.26 -33.18
C ILE A 323 10.57 2.62 -33.92
N ALA A 324 11.71 3.28 -33.83
CA ALA A 324 11.97 4.51 -34.58
C ALA A 324 13.42 4.57 -35.06
N PRO A 325 13.63 5.01 -36.35
CA PRO A 325 12.63 5.20 -37.38
C PRO A 325 12.06 3.87 -37.92
N ARG A 326 10.86 3.89 -38.50
CA ARG A 326 10.19 2.71 -39.07
C ARG A 326 10.66 2.36 -40.47
N GLU A 327 11.38 3.28 -41.13
CA GLU A 327 11.97 3.12 -42.46
C GLU A 327 13.34 3.77 -42.50
N ALA A 328 14.30 3.14 -43.15
CA ALA A 328 15.64 3.71 -43.38
C ALA A 328 16.27 3.23 -44.66
N THR A 329 17.20 4.05 -45.21
CA THR A 329 18.03 3.67 -46.35
C THR A 329 19.49 3.93 -46.01
N LEU A 330 20.35 2.93 -46.21
CA LEU A 330 21.79 2.96 -45.95
C LEU A 330 22.54 2.51 -47.18
N ARG A 331 23.86 2.78 -47.20
CA ARG A 331 24.81 2.16 -48.12
C ARG A 331 25.59 1.05 -47.41
N PRO A 332 26.15 0.10 -48.15
CA PRO A 332 26.99 -0.91 -47.54
C PRO A 332 28.12 -0.29 -46.71
N GLY A 333 28.26 -0.75 -45.45
CA GLY A 333 29.22 -0.29 -44.47
C GLY A 333 28.73 0.90 -43.60
N GLU A 334 27.59 1.52 -43.92
CA GLU A 334 27.00 2.55 -43.05
C GLU A 334 26.28 1.92 -41.86
N THR A 335 26.15 2.69 -40.79
CA THR A 335 25.46 2.30 -39.58
C THR A 335 24.34 3.27 -39.21
N LEU A 336 23.31 2.75 -38.52
CA LEU A 336 22.18 3.54 -38.01
C LEU A 336 21.80 3.02 -36.63
N GLN A 337 21.70 3.93 -35.66
CA GLN A 337 21.12 3.60 -34.35
C GLN A 337 19.60 3.69 -34.45
N LEU A 338 18.91 2.60 -34.24
CA LEU A 338 17.47 2.55 -34.01
C LEU A 338 17.19 2.67 -32.51
N SER A 339 16.05 3.27 -32.17
CA SER A 339 15.48 3.20 -30.84
C SER A 339 14.22 2.33 -30.84
N ALA A 340 13.95 1.64 -29.74
CA ALA A 340 12.67 1.00 -29.53
C ALA A 340 12.24 1.20 -28.07
N ALA A 341 10.92 1.26 -27.86
CA ALA A 341 10.30 1.40 -26.54
C ALA A 341 9.21 0.34 -26.36
N VAL A 342 9.11 -0.20 -25.15
CA VAL A 342 8.00 -1.04 -24.71
C VAL A 342 6.86 -0.16 -24.29
N VAL A 343 5.64 -0.54 -24.62
CA VAL A 343 4.40 0.13 -24.19
C VAL A 343 3.56 -0.85 -23.37
N PRO A 344 3.05 -0.42 -22.21
CA PRO A 344 3.26 0.86 -21.57
C PRO A 344 4.70 0.98 -21.01
N GLU A 345 5.19 2.20 -20.87
CA GLU A 345 6.54 2.46 -20.32
C GLU A 345 6.74 1.98 -18.88
N TRP A 346 5.64 1.66 -18.20
CA TRP A 346 5.58 1.07 -16.85
C TRP A 346 5.35 -0.44 -16.86
N ALA A 347 5.55 -1.14 -17.98
CA ALA A 347 5.59 -2.58 -17.98
C ALA A 347 6.73 -3.10 -17.09
N ASP A 348 6.53 -4.27 -16.46
CA ASP A 348 7.52 -4.81 -15.52
C ASP A 348 8.84 -5.20 -16.18
N ASP A 349 8.80 -5.59 -17.45
CA ASP A 349 9.98 -5.92 -18.24
C ASP A 349 10.03 -5.07 -19.51
N LEU A 350 10.96 -4.15 -19.56
CA LEU A 350 11.22 -3.26 -20.70
C LEU A 350 12.31 -3.77 -21.64
N SER A 351 12.77 -5.00 -21.43
CA SER A 351 13.83 -5.58 -22.27
C SER A 351 13.37 -5.76 -23.72
N ILE A 352 14.28 -5.49 -24.65
CA ILE A 352 14.06 -5.60 -26.08
C ILE A 352 15.14 -6.47 -26.71
N ALA A 353 14.69 -7.55 -27.36
CA ALA A 353 15.55 -8.36 -28.22
C ALA A 353 15.52 -7.82 -29.66
N TRP A 354 16.70 -7.68 -30.26
CA TRP A 354 16.86 -7.21 -31.63
C TRP A 354 17.23 -8.36 -32.56
N SER A 355 16.66 -8.38 -33.76
CA SER A 355 17.01 -9.35 -34.80
C SER A 355 16.88 -8.74 -36.20
N SER A 356 17.62 -9.33 -37.15
CA SER A 356 17.52 -8.99 -38.56
C SER A 356 16.79 -10.09 -39.30
N GLY A 357 15.91 -9.72 -40.21
CA GLY A 357 15.24 -10.66 -41.13
C GLY A 357 16.17 -11.21 -42.20
N ASP A 358 17.29 -10.53 -42.52
CA ASP A 358 18.32 -11.02 -43.46
C ASP A 358 19.69 -10.41 -43.09
N GLU A 359 20.54 -11.18 -42.43
CA GLU A 359 21.87 -10.76 -42.01
C GLU A 359 22.86 -10.54 -43.18
N SER A 360 22.54 -11.01 -44.38
CA SER A 360 23.32 -10.73 -45.57
C SER A 360 23.08 -9.30 -46.10
N VAL A 361 21.96 -8.68 -45.72
CA VAL A 361 21.59 -7.32 -46.03
C VAL A 361 22.01 -6.38 -44.90
N ALA A 362 21.69 -6.71 -43.64
CA ALA A 362 22.09 -5.92 -42.47
C ALA A 362 22.11 -6.78 -41.21
N THR A 363 23.03 -6.45 -40.31
CA THR A 363 23.05 -6.99 -38.93
C THR A 363 22.58 -5.93 -37.93
N VAL A 364 22.16 -6.36 -36.73
CA VAL A 364 21.77 -5.45 -35.65
C VAL A 364 22.29 -5.97 -34.30
N GLU A 365 22.84 -5.07 -33.51
CA GLU A 365 23.26 -5.33 -32.13
C GLU A 365 22.84 -4.15 -31.24
N ASN A 366 21.99 -4.41 -30.21
CA ASN A 366 21.48 -3.36 -29.31
C ASN A 366 20.90 -2.13 -30.05
N GLY A 367 20.18 -2.38 -31.16
CA GLY A 367 19.59 -1.35 -32.00
C GLY A 367 20.56 -0.67 -32.98
N LEU A 368 21.87 -0.95 -32.89
CA LEU A 368 22.84 -0.47 -33.87
C LEU A 368 22.82 -1.39 -35.11
N VAL A 369 22.27 -0.89 -36.19
CA VAL A 369 22.20 -1.53 -37.49
C VAL A 369 23.48 -1.29 -38.26
N THR A 370 24.05 -2.31 -38.90
CA THR A 370 25.17 -2.24 -39.81
C THR A 370 24.75 -2.80 -41.17
N ALA A 371 24.79 -1.97 -42.23
CA ALA A 371 24.48 -2.40 -43.57
C ALA A 371 25.62 -3.26 -44.14
N VAL A 372 25.30 -4.48 -44.64
CA VAL A 372 26.25 -5.47 -45.12
C VAL A 372 26.27 -5.53 -46.64
N GLY A 373 25.13 -5.73 -47.28
CA GLY A 373 24.98 -5.91 -48.71
C GLY A 373 23.70 -5.29 -49.26
N ALA A 374 23.69 -4.98 -50.57
CA ALA A 374 22.51 -4.38 -51.22
C ALA A 374 21.29 -5.29 -51.14
N GLY A 375 20.13 -4.73 -50.77
CA GLY A 375 18.88 -5.49 -50.60
C GLY A 375 17.91 -4.75 -49.68
N ALA A 376 16.85 -5.44 -49.29
CA ALA A 376 15.89 -4.96 -48.30
C ALA A 376 15.63 -6.04 -47.22
N CYS A 377 15.59 -5.64 -45.97
CA CYS A 377 15.27 -6.49 -44.86
C CYS A 377 14.47 -5.75 -43.79
N GLU A 378 13.92 -6.49 -42.83
CA GLU A 378 13.29 -5.92 -41.64
C GLU A 378 14.23 -6.07 -40.44
N ILE A 379 14.41 -4.98 -39.68
CA ILE A 379 15.04 -5.03 -38.37
C ILE A 379 13.91 -5.05 -37.35
N ILE A 380 13.93 -6.04 -36.46
CA ILE A 380 12.83 -6.39 -35.58
C ILE A 380 13.25 -6.11 -34.13
N ALA A 381 12.41 -5.39 -33.39
CA ALA A 381 12.53 -5.20 -31.95
C ALA A 381 11.40 -5.99 -31.26
N THR A 382 11.73 -6.89 -30.35
CA THR A 382 10.76 -7.83 -29.72
C THR A 382 10.85 -7.73 -28.21
N SER A 383 9.70 -7.58 -27.52
CA SER A 383 9.59 -7.62 -26.05
C SER A 383 9.64 -9.05 -25.49
N VAL A 384 9.78 -9.19 -24.18
CA VAL A 384 9.84 -10.47 -23.46
C VAL A 384 8.65 -11.39 -23.74
N ASN A 385 7.44 -10.84 -23.93
CA ASN A 385 6.21 -11.60 -24.22
C ASN A 385 5.89 -11.68 -25.73
N GLY A 386 6.86 -11.38 -26.61
CA GLY A 386 6.76 -11.56 -28.05
C GLY A 386 6.01 -10.49 -28.81
N LYS A 387 5.70 -9.34 -28.22
CA LYS A 387 5.22 -8.16 -28.96
C LYS A 387 6.37 -7.56 -29.72
N TYR A 388 6.15 -7.14 -30.98
CA TYR A 388 7.23 -6.64 -31.80
C TYR A 388 6.77 -5.46 -32.71
N ASP A 389 7.76 -4.70 -33.16
CA ASP A 389 7.64 -3.72 -34.25
C ASP A 389 8.88 -3.80 -35.15
N VAL A 390 8.79 -3.24 -36.34
CA VAL A 390 9.82 -3.40 -37.38
C VAL A 390 10.26 -2.07 -38.00
N CYS A 391 11.54 -1.97 -38.31
CA CYS A 391 12.09 -0.98 -39.21
C CYS A 391 12.36 -1.63 -40.58
N ARG A 392 11.75 -1.09 -41.67
CA ARG A 392 12.03 -1.53 -43.03
C ARG A 392 13.29 -0.86 -43.52
N LEU A 393 14.34 -1.64 -43.70
CA LEU A 393 15.64 -1.17 -44.13
C LEU A 393 15.88 -1.50 -45.60
N THR A 394 16.33 -0.51 -46.36
CA THR A 394 16.84 -0.69 -47.70
C THR A 394 18.33 -0.37 -47.71
N VAL A 395 19.15 -1.28 -48.21
CA VAL A 395 20.59 -1.02 -48.48
C VAL A 395 20.75 -0.83 -49.98
N ALA A 396 21.07 0.36 -50.39
CA ALA A 396 21.24 0.75 -51.78
C ALA A 396 22.73 0.92 -52.11
N GLU A 397 23.13 0.58 -53.36
CA GLU A 397 24.51 0.72 -53.85
C GLU A 397 24.99 2.19 -53.85
#